data_aa436c12bd981ca7737398ea2f2a43fd
#
_entry.id   aa436c12bd981ca7737398ea2f2a43fd
#
_cell.length_a   1.000
_cell.length_b   1.000
_cell.length_c   1.000
_cell.angle_alpha   90.00
_cell.angle_beta   90.00
_cell.angle_gamma   90.00
#
_symmetry.space_group_name_H-M   'P 1'
#
loop_
_entity.id
_entity.type
_entity.pdbx_description
1 polymer ?
#
loop_
_entity_poly.entity_id
_entity_poly.type
_entity_poly.pdbx_seq_one_letter_code
_entity_poly.pdbx_strand_id
1 'polypeptide(L)'
;MSKSLNLLSFEEKMVRFFLNTYDDYKPGESLSVEREEVTAQMYDHINNITKRLHPSRKNVDGGLYVGITGISYMFYYLSKNPLLSENKSVYLKKGIEYLKPALEVSAGDKTSFLLGDAGTYALATVLFKETGNENSAEMLKTYKSLYTQYLNPKFLKCGGDEFFVGRAGYLAGALWMSRELKTPVFTNEELYKICDVIVASGRDYSTKHQSPCPLMYHYYNTEYLGAAHGMSFILQTLISVPGYLTFNRNAANDIKRTIEYLASLQTEDGNWPCCMDEVGLSDHKLVHWCHGAPGTIYTMAKAYLVYKDQRFYDSIVKAGELVWEKGLLRKGPGICHGVAGNGYVFLLLHRITGDKKYLHRAKMFADFMVSDEFIRDARLPDNPESLYEGTAGTVCFLADLLVPDKAEFPFQDVLSTYSF
;
A
#
# COMPACT_ATOMS: atom_id res chain seq x y z
N MET A 1 26.26 -15.92 40.40
CA MET A 1 25.01 -15.96 39.68
C MET A 1 25.27 -15.61 38.22
N SER A 2 25.36 -16.65 37.40
CA SER A 2 25.72 -16.55 35.97
C SER A 2 24.52 -16.03 35.18
N LYS A 3 24.67 -14.89 34.48
CA LYS A 3 23.74 -14.43 33.48
C LYS A 3 23.92 -15.33 32.24
N SER A 4 23.02 -16.31 32.06
CA SER A 4 22.90 -17.00 30.79
C SER A 4 22.33 -16.02 29.74
N LEU A 5 23.21 -15.41 28.98
CA LEU A 5 22.86 -14.80 27.68
C LEU A 5 22.41 -15.96 26.79
N ASN A 6 21.12 -16.11 26.55
CA ASN A 6 20.57 -16.96 25.51
C ASN A 6 21.09 -16.42 24.17
N LEU A 7 22.19 -17.01 23.70
CA LEU A 7 22.63 -16.91 22.31
C LEU A 7 21.62 -17.70 21.48
N LEU A 8 20.63 -17.05 20.92
CA LEU A 8 19.82 -17.61 19.83
C LEU A 8 20.77 -18.20 18.79
N SER A 9 20.48 -19.40 18.31
CA SER A 9 21.27 -20.04 17.26
C SER A 9 21.36 -19.13 16.04
N PHE A 10 22.40 -19.30 15.23
CA PHE A 10 22.57 -18.48 14.01
C PHE A 10 21.37 -18.64 13.06
N GLU A 11 20.73 -19.80 13.03
CA GLU A 11 19.53 -20.10 12.25
C GLU A 11 18.30 -19.34 12.80
N GLU A 12 18.11 -19.26 14.13
CA GLU A 12 17.03 -18.48 14.75
C GLU A 12 17.16 -16.98 14.47
N LYS A 13 18.38 -16.45 14.33
CA LYS A 13 18.61 -15.04 13.92
C LYS A 13 18.27 -14.76 12.46
N MET A 14 18.18 -15.79 11.62
CA MET A 14 17.84 -15.70 10.19
C MET A 14 16.33 -15.78 9.92
N VAL A 15 15.50 -16.18 10.89
CA VAL A 15 14.04 -16.24 10.73
C VAL A 15 13.47 -14.83 10.65
N ARG A 16 12.70 -14.55 9.59
CA ARG A 16 12.16 -13.23 9.27
C ARG A 16 10.81 -12.96 9.93
N PHE A 17 10.16 -13.96 10.50
CA PHE A 17 8.84 -13.90 11.10
C PHE A 17 8.82 -14.64 12.44
N PHE A 18 7.83 -14.33 13.26
CA PHE A 18 7.49 -15.06 14.47
C PHE A 18 6.62 -16.26 14.11
N LEU A 19 6.74 -17.33 14.88
CA LEU A 19 5.84 -18.47 14.73
C LEU A 19 4.42 -18.04 15.09
N ASN A 20 3.48 -18.24 14.18
CA ASN A 20 2.08 -18.01 14.49
C ASN A 20 1.54 -19.18 15.31
N THR A 21 1.22 -18.91 16.58
CA THR A 21 0.68 -19.88 17.54
C THR A 21 -0.80 -19.67 17.81
N TYR A 22 -1.44 -18.69 17.16
CA TYR A 22 -2.87 -18.43 17.33
C TYR A 22 -3.70 -19.55 16.70
N ASP A 23 -4.77 -19.96 17.40
CA ASP A 23 -5.80 -20.81 16.81
C ASP A 23 -6.51 -20.06 15.68
N ASP A 24 -6.79 -20.78 14.59
CA ASP A 24 -7.60 -20.23 13.49
C ASP A 24 -9.09 -20.22 13.85
N TYR A 25 -9.86 -19.39 13.17
CA TYR A 25 -11.30 -19.24 13.37
C TYR A 25 -12.05 -20.58 13.19
N LYS A 26 -12.90 -20.91 14.14
CA LYS A 26 -13.81 -22.04 14.04
C LYS A 26 -15.21 -21.57 13.64
N PRO A 27 -15.82 -22.15 12.61
CA PRO A 27 -17.17 -21.77 12.18
C PRO A 27 -18.18 -21.81 13.33
N GLY A 28 -18.92 -20.73 13.51
CA GLY A 28 -19.90 -20.58 14.59
C GLY A 28 -19.39 -19.92 15.86
N GLU A 29 -18.10 -19.65 15.98
CA GLU A 29 -17.57 -18.85 17.07
C GLU A 29 -18.04 -17.39 16.97
N SER A 30 -18.33 -16.80 18.14
CA SER A 30 -18.58 -15.37 18.23
C SER A 30 -17.28 -14.62 17.99
N LEU A 31 -17.27 -13.74 17.02
CA LEU A 31 -16.16 -12.85 16.75
C LEU A 31 -16.57 -11.43 17.15
N SER A 32 -15.90 -10.88 18.14
CA SER A 32 -15.97 -9.46 18.47
C SER A 32 -14.60 -8.81 18.29
N VAL A 33 -14.60 -7.64 17.69
CA VAL A 33 -13.46 -6.75 17.75
C VAL A 33 -13.74 -5.78 18.89
N GLU A 34 -13.01 -5.94 20.00
CA GLU A 34 -13.23 -5.11 21.19
C GLU A 34 -12.79 -3.68 20.89
N ARG A 35 -13.80 -2.85 20.59
CA ARG A 35 -13.59 -1.46 20.16
C ARG A 35 -12.68 -0.69 21.11
N GLU A 36 -12.87 -0.87 22.41
CA GLU A 36 -12.12 -0.17 23.46
C GLU A 36 -10.64 -0.52 23.41
N GLU A 37 -10.30 -1.80 23.25
CA GLU A 37 -8.92 -2.27 23.17
C GLU A 37 -8.21 -1.74 21.92
N VAL A 38 -8.83 -1.89 20.74
CA VAL A 38 -8.27 -1.40 19.48
C VAL A 38 -8.11 0.12 19.51
N THR A 39 -9.07 0.83 20.06
CA THR A 39 -9.02 2.29 20.19
C THR A 39 -7.92 2.73 21.16
N ALA A 40 -7.71 2.02 22.26
CA ALA A 40 -6.62 2.29 23.21
C ALA A 40 -5.25 2.12 22.53
N GLN A 41 -5.03 0.99 21.85
CA GLN A 41 -3.79 0.77 21.07
C GLN A 41 -3.55 1.88 20.04
N MET A 42 -4.58 2.25 19.30
CA MET A 42 -4.51 3.32 18.30
C MET A 42 -4.09 4.65 18.94
N TYR A 43 -4.69 5.04 20.09
CA TYR A 43 -4.33 6.27 20.76
C TYR A 43 -2.93 6.26 21.36
N ASP A 44 -2.46 5.12 21.86
CA ASP A 44 -1.08 4.98 22.34
C ASP A 44 -0.09 5.24 21.21
N HIS A 45 -0.33 4.69 20.01
CA HIS A 45 0.49 4.98 18.83
C HIS A 45 0.41 6.46 18.43
N ILE A 46 -0.78 7.06 18.36
CA ILE A 46 -0.96 8.49 18.04
C ILE A 46 -0.19 9.38 19.02
N ASN A 47 -0.29 9.10 20.32
CA ASN A 47 0.40 9.84 21.36
C ASN A 47 1.94 9.72 21.21
N ASN A 48 2.45 8.53 20.93
CA ASN A 48 3.86 8.29 20.69
C ASN A 48 4.37 9.03 19.44
N ILE A 49 3.62 8.95 18.33
CA ILE A 49 3.95 9.68 17.09
C ILE A 49 4.02 11.18 17.36
N THR A 50 2.98 11.77 17.95
CA THR A 50 2.91 13.22 18.19
C THR A 50 3.95 13.72 19.18
N LYS A 51 4.38 12.88 20.12
CA LYS A 51 5.42 13.20 21.08
C LYS A 51 6.82 13.16 20.48
N ARG A 52 7.09 12.23 19.54
CA ARG A 52 8.42 11.99 18.98
C ARG A 52 8.67 12.73 17.68
N LEU A 53 7.65 12.85 16.84
CA LEU A 53 7.75 13.45 15.52
C LEU A 53 6.90 14.73 15.44
N HIS A 54 7.55 15.87 15.65
CA HIS A 54 6.87 17.17 15.53
C HIS A 54 6.77 17.63 14.07
N PRO A 55 5.69 18.36 13.71
CA PRO A 55 5.55 18.97 12.38
C PRO A 55 6.63 20.05 12.19
N SER A 56 7.68 19.73 11.46
CA SER A 56 8.79 20.64 11.18
C SER A 56 9.40 20.40 9.80
N ARG A 57 10.03 21.42 9.24
CA ARG A 57 10.72 21.35 7.93
C ARG A 57 11.79 20.26 7.85
N LYS A 58 12.36 19.87 8.98
CA LYS A 58 13.42 18.84 9.05
C LYS A 58 12.88 17.42 8.78
N ASN A 59 11.58 17.23 8.91
CA ASN A 59 10.93 15.92 8.82
C ASN A 59 10.09 15.77 7.52
N VAL A 60 10.34 16.61 6.51
CA VAL A 60 9.57 16.62 5.25
C VAL A 60 10.04 15.53 4.28
N ASP A 61 11.33 15.19 4.30
CA ASP A 61 11.92 14.21 3.38
C ASP A 61 11.18 12.88 3.37
N GLY A 62 11.03 12.29 2.18
CA GLY A 62 10.34 11.02 1.99
C GLY A 62 8.81 11.11 1.86
N GLY A 63 8.26 12.33 1.76
CA GLY A 63 6.87 12.60 1.37
C GLY A 63 5.82 11.84 2.18
N LEU A 64 4.95 11.09 1.49
CA LEU A 64 3.94 10.23 2.11
C LEU A 64 4.54 8.96 2.73
N TYR A 65 5.67 8.49 2.23
CA TYR A 65 6.22 7.19 2.64
C TYR A 65 6.79 7.23 4.06
N VAL A 66 7.80 8.10 4.30
CA VAL A 66 8.45 8.24 5.60
C VAL A 66 8.38 9.64 6.18
N GLY A 67 8.00 10.65 5.40
CA GLY A 67 7.91 12.04 5.83
C GLY A 67 6.64 12.36 6.62
N ILE A 68 6.60 13.58 7.16
CA ILE A 68 5.45 14.08 7.93
C ILE A 68 4.16 14.23 7.12
N THR A 69 4.25 14.24 5.78
CA THR A 69 3.07 14.16 4.91
C THR A 69 2.31 12.86 5.15
N GLY A 70 3.02 11.76 5.43
CA GLY A 70 2.39 10.48 5.82
C GLY A 70 1.64 10.57 7.15
N ILE A 71 2.15 11.33 8.12
CA ILE A 71 1.44 11.58 9.39
C ILE A 71 0.19 12.44 9.15
N SER A 72 0.31 13.46 8.30
CA SER A 72 -0.85 14.26 7.87
C SER A 72 -1.93 13.38 7.24
N TYR A 73 -1.54 12.43 6.37
CA TYR A 73 -2.46 11.45 5.78
C TYR A 73 -3.12 10.56 6.83
N MET A 74 -2.38 10.04 7.80
CA MET A 74 -2.94 9.25 8.91
C MET A 74 -4.07 10.02 9.62
N PHE A 75 -3.85 11.29 9.97
CA PHE A 75 -4.89 12.10 10.60
C PHE A 75 -6.09 12.36 9.67
N TYR A 76 -5.84 12.63 8.38
CA TYR A 76 -6.92 12.71 7.40
C TYR A 76 -7.71 11.39 7.36
N TYR A 77 -7.03 10.25 7.31
CA TYR A 77 -7.64 8.91 7.27
C TYR A 77 -8.55 8.67 8.48
N LEU A 78 -8.06 8.96 9.69
CA LEU A 78 -8.86 8.88 10.92
C LEU A 78 -10.10 9.76 10.89
N SER A 79 -10.04 10.94 10.28
CA SER A 79 -11.16 11.84 10.14
C SER A 79 -12.32 11.29 9.30
N LYS A 80 -12.05 10.26 8.48
CA LYS A 80 -13.03 9.60 7.62
C LYS A 80 -13.71 8.40 8.31
N ASN A 81 -13.17 7.93 9.43
CA ASN A 81 -13.74 6.77 10.14
C ASN A 81 -15.02 7.18 10.88
N PRO A 82 -16.17 6.56 10.57
CA PRO A 82 -17.45 6.94 11.17
C PRO A 82 -17.52 6.71 12.68
N LEU A 83 -16.76 5.75 13.22
CA LEU A 83 -16.70 5.47 14.66
C LEU A 83 -15.83 6.46 15.43
N LEU A 84 -15.05 7.29 14.72
CA LEU A 84 -14.17 8.32 15.29
C LEU A 84 -14.68 9.74 14.98
N SER A 85 -15.93 9.86 14.54
CA SER A 85 -16.53 11.13 14.07
C SER A 85 -16.53 12.24 15.10
N GLU A 86 -16.57 11.94 16.38
CA GLU A 86 -16.47 12.91 17.50
C GLU A 86 -15.17 13.72 17.43
N ASN A 87 -14.09 13.11 16.98
CA ASN A 87 -12.76 13.71 16.88
C ASN A 87 -12.42 14.21 15.47
N LYS A 88 -13.38 14.18 14.52
CA LYS A 88 -13.13 14.56 13.12
C LYS A 88 -12.42 15.91 12.98
N SER A 89 -12.91 16.94 13.65
CA SER A 89 -12.34 18.29 13.60
C SER A 89 -10.91 18.36 14.17
N VAL A 90 -10.64 17.59 15.23
CA VAL A 90 -9.31 17.49 15.83
C VAL A 90 -8.33 16.83 14.86
N TYR A 91 -8.74 15.73 14.24
CA TYR A 91 -7.92 15.02 13.25
C TYR A 91 -7.64 15.89 12.02
N LEU A 92 -8.63 16.56 11.46
CA LEU A 92 -8.43 17.48 10.34
C LEU A 92 -7.47 18.63 10.69
N LYS A 93 -7.60 19.21 11.89
CA LYS A 93 -6.67 20.24 12.37
C LYS A 93 -5.24 19.70 12.49
N LYS A 94 -5.06 18.52 13.05
CA LYS A 94 -3.76 17.85 13.14
C LYS A 94 -3.20 17.50 11.75
N GLY A 95 -4.03 17.04 10.84
CA GLY A 95 -3.63 16.82 9.45
C GLY A 95 -3.05 18.08 8.81
N ILE A 96 -3.72 19.22 8.95
CA ILE A 96 -3.22 20.53 8.46
C ILE A 96 -1.92 20.93 9.17
N GLU A 97 -1.81 20.73 10.48
CA GLU A 97 -0.60 21.06 11.24
C GLU A 97 0.63 20.31 10.71
N TYR A 98 0.51 19.02 10.43
CA TYR A 98 1.59 18.20 9.86
C TYR A 98 1.86 18.47 8.38
N LEU A 99 0.83 18.87 7.61
CA LEU A 99 0.98 19.18 6.20
C LEU A 99 1.72 20.50 5.95
N LYS A 100 1.50 21.50 6.80
CA LYS A 100 1.99 22.88 6.59
C LYS A 100 3.51 22.97 6.32
N PRO A 101 4.42 22.33 7.09
CA PRO A 101 5.84 22.41 6.80
C PRO A 101 6.22 21.77 5.45
N ALA A 102 5.48 20.72 5.02
CA ALA A 102 5.70 20.05 3.74
C ALA A 102 5.27 20.88 2.52
N LEU A 103 4.44 21.90 2.72
CA LEU A 103 4.10 22.88 1.68
C LEU A 103 5.09 24.06 1.61
N GLU A 104 5.90 24.24 2.65
CA GLU A 104 6.91 25.31 2.73
C GLU A 104 8.27 24.88 2.17
N VAL A 105 8.57 23.59 2.16
CA VAL A 105 9.85 23.01 1.67
C VAL A 105 9.54 21.78 0.86
N SER A 106 10.25 21.59 -0.26
CA SER A 106 10.14 20.36 -1.06
C SER A 106 10.72 19.16 -0.32
N ALA A 107 10.09 17.98 -0.53
CA ALA A 107 10.62 16.69 -0.10
C ALA A 107 11.83 16.20 -0.94
N GLY A 108 12.38 17.06 -1.79
CA GLY A 108 13.55 16.77 -2.63
C GLY A 108 13.19 16.24 -4.03
N ASP A 109 12.09 15.52 -4.20
CA ASP A 109 11.55 15.07 -5.48
C ASP A 109 10.20 15.73 -5.74
N LYS A 110 10.13 16.54 -6.80
CA LYS A 110 8.92 17.33 -7.13
C LYS A 110 7.81 16.50 -7.75
N THR A 111 8.15 15.37 -8.34
CA THR A 111 7.23 14.58 -9.17
C THR A 111 6.73 13.32 -8.49
N SER A 112 7.50 12.70 -7.63
CA SER A 112 7.13 11.43 -6.99
C SER A 112 5.85 11.55 -6.16
N PHE A 113 4.96 10.56 -6.33
CA PHE A 113 3.73 10.53 -5.56
C PHE A 113 4.00 10.11 -4.11
N LEU A 114 4.67 8.99 -3.90
CA LEU A 114 4.85 8.47 -2.55
C LEU A 114 6.03 9.10 -1.82
N LEU A 115 7.14 9.37 -2.52
CA LEU A 115 8.37 9.89 -1.93
C LEU A 115 8.54 11.40 -2.02
N GLY A 116 7.66 12.10 -2.76
CA GLY A 116 7.89 13.50 -3.10
C GLY A 116 6.67 14.41 -2.98
N ASP A 117 6.79 15.55 -3.67
CA ASP A 117 5.84 16.66 -3.54
C ASP A 117 4.49 16.38 -4.19
N ALA A 118 4.42 15.51 -5.22
CA ALA A 118 3.15 15.20 -5.87
C ALA A 118 2.14 14.59 -4.88
N GLY A 119 2.59 13.72 -3.98
CA GLY A 119 1.73 13.18 -2.91
C GLY A 119 1.32 14.25 -1.90
N THR A 120 2.22 15.18 -1.59
CA THR A 120 1.92 16.33 -0.73
C THR A 120 0.84 17.23 -1.33
N TYR A 121 0.93 17.55 -2.63
CA TYR A 121 -0.10 18.35 -3.32
C TYR A 121 -1.44 17.61 -3.42
N ALA A 122 -1.40 16.29 -3.65
CA ALA A 122 -2.60 15.47 -3.68
C ALA A 122 -3.33 15.47 -2.32
N LEU A 123 -2.60 15.24 -1.23
CA LEU A 123 -3.16 15.28 0.12
C LEU A 123 -3.65 16.68 0.48
N ALA A 124 -2.86 17.72 0.16
CA ALA A 124 -3.24 19.11 0.41
C ALA A 124 -4.55 19.47 -0.31
N THR A 125 -4.71 19.06 -1.57
CA THR A 125 -5.93 19.28 -2.33
C THR A 125 -7.16 18.76 -1.59
N VAL A 126 -7.09 17.51 -1.14
CA VAL A 126 -8.22 16.84 -0.49
C VAL A 126 -8.47 17.40 0.91
N LEU A 127 -7.43 17.55 1.72
CA LEU A 127 -7.53 18.03 3.10
C LEU A 127 -8.01 19.49 3.15
N PHE A 128 -7.54 20.36 2.25
CA PHE A 128 -8.01 21.73 2.12
C PHE A 128 -9.47 21.79 1.67
N LYS A 129 -9.89 20.94 0.73
CA LYS A 129 -11.29 20.84 0.33
C LYS A 129 -12.19 20.45 1.49
N GLU A 130 -11.79 19.42 2.28
CA GLU A 130 -12.55 18.94 3.44
C GLU A 130 -12.66 20.00 4.55
N THR A 131 -11.67 20.87 4.68
CA THR A 131 -11.64 21.93 5.69
C THR A 131 -12.14 23.30 5.19
N GLY A 132 -12.58 23.40 3.94
CA GLY A 132 -13.06 24.66 3.34
C GLY A 132 -11.95 25.69 3.07
N ASN A 133 -10.69 25.27 2.98
CA ASN A 133 -9.57 26.14 2.65
C ASN A 133 -9.53 26.43 1.14
N GLU A 134 -9.48 27.70 0.78
CA GLU A 134 -9.51 28.18 -0.62
C GLU A 134 -8.31 27.72 -1.46
N ASN A 135 -7.18 27.38 -0.83
CA ASN A 135 -5.97 26.91 -1.51
C ASN A 135 -6.10 25.51 -2.12
N SER A 136 -7.21 24.78 -1.88
CA SER A 136 -7.46 23.47 -2.48
C SER A 136 -7.31 23.48 -4.01
N ALA A 137 -7.88 24.51 -4.68
CA ALA A 137 -7.82 24.62 -6.13
C ALA A 137 -6.40 24.87 -6.66
N GLU A 138 -5.58 25.61 -5.91
CA GLU A 138 -4.18 25.86 -6.27
C GLU A 138 -3.33 24.60 -6.12
N MET A 139 -3.52 23.82 -5.05
CA MET A 139 -2.83 22.54 -4.87
C MET A 139 -3.17 21.55 -5.98
N LEU A 140 -4.45 21.49 -6.37
CA LEU A 140 -4.88 20.68 -7.52
C LEU A 140 -4.22 21.15 -8.82
N LYS A 141 -4.18 22.45 -9.07
CA LYS A 141 -3.49 23.03 -10.24
C LYS A 141 -2.01 22.66 -10.24
N THR A 142 -1.33 22.73 -9.11
CA THR A 142 0.07 22.37 -8.96
C THR A 142 0.29 20.89 -9.25
N TYR A 143 -0.52 20.00 -8.69
CA TYR A 143 -0.48 18.57 -9.02
C TYR A 143 -0.67 18.32 -10.53
N LYS A 144 -1.69 18.92 -11.12
CA LYS A 144 -1.97 18.79 -12.57
C LYS A 144 -0.85 19.34 -13.45
N SER A 145 -0.09 20.32 -13.00
CA SER A 145 1.03 20.88 -13.76
C SER A 145 2.17 19.88 -14.00
N LEU A 146 2.25 18.83 -13.21
CA LEU A 146 3.24 17.74 -13.36
C LEU A 146 2.89 16.79 -14.51
N TYR A 147 1.65 16.79 -15.00
CA TYR A 147 1.11 15.85 -15.97
C TYR A 147 1.98 15.65 -17.20
N THR A 148 2.47 16.75 -17.82
CA THR A 148 3.26 16.70 -19.06
C THR A 148 4.59 15.97 -18.87
N GLN A 149 5.16 15.97 -17.67
CA GLN A 149 6.41 15.27 -17.38
C GLN A 149 6.19 13.75 -17.44
N TYR A 150 5.05 13.26 -16.97
CA TYR A 150 4.71 11.84 -17.00
C TYR A 150 4.40 11.31 -18.39
N LEU A 151 4.05 12.19 -19.34
CA LEU A 151 3.89 11.81 -20.75
C LEU A 151 5.22 11.62 -21.48
N ASN A 152 6.33 12.06 -20.91
CA ASN A 152 7.65 11.88 -21.52
C ASN A 152 8.08 10.40 -21.40
N PRO A 153 8.32 9.68 -22.52
CA PRO A 153 8.79 8.29 -22.47
C PRO A 153 10.09 8.09 -21.68
N LYS A 154 10.93 9.14 -21.62
CA LYS A 154 12.20 9.16 -20.88
C LYS A 154 12.11 9.87 -19.54
N PHE A 155 10.96 9.80 -18.89
CA PHE A 155 10.68 10.51 -17.64
C PHE A 155 11.73 10.27 -16.54
N LEU A 156 12.04 8.99 -16.24
CA LEU A 156 13.10 8.60 -15.32
C LEU A 156 13.99 7.52 -15.94
N LYS A 157 15.29 7.70 -15.87
CA LYS A 157 16.26 6.73 -16.43
C LYS A 157 16.33 5.43 -15.63
N CYS A 158 16.00 5.49 -14.34
CA CYS A 158 16.02 4.33 -13.46
C CYS A 158 14.78 3.42 -13.60
N GLY A 159 13.80 3.82 -14.41
CA GLY A 159 12.48 3.18 -14.51
C GLY A 159 11.39 4.13 -14.00
N GLY A 160 10.46 4.51 -14.88
CA GLY A 160 9.52 5.61 -14.63
C GLY A 160 8.07 5.18 -14.44
N ASP A 161 7.78 3.89 -14.18
CA ASP A 161 6.41 3.38 -14.22
C ASP A 161 5.88 2.86 -12.87
N GLU A 162 6.74 2.67 -11.88
CA GLU A 162 6.40 2.07 -10.59
C GLU A 162 5.63 3.02 -9.65
N PHE A 163 5.29 2.54 -8.45
CA PHE A 163 4.39 3.24 -7.52
C PHE A 163 5.04 4.44 -6.82
N PHE A 164 6.30 4.32 -6.39
CA PHE A 164 6.90 5.31 -5.47
C PHE A 164 7.20 6.61 -6.18
N VAL A 165 7.83 6.51 -7.34
CA VAL A 165 8.34 7.68 -8.09
C VAL A 165 7.77 7.77 -9.50
N GLY A 166 7.11 6.72 -9.97
CA GLY A 166 6.70 6.56 -11.36
C GLY A 166 5.27 6.99 -11.68
N ARG A 167 4.89 6.68 -12.93
CA ARG A 167 3.58 7.01 -13.52
C ARG A 167 2.43 6.34 -12.80
N ALA A 168 2.60 5.08 -12.36
CA ALA A 168 1.55 4.35 -11.64
C ALA A 168 1.21 5.04 -10.32
N GLY A 169 2.20 5.57 -9.59
CA GLY A 169 1.95 6.33 -8.38
C GLY A 169 1.17 7.63 -8.63
N TYR A 170 1.59 8.40 -9.63
CA TYR A 170 0.89 9.62 -10.02
C TYR A 170 -0.56 9.34 -10.43
N LEU A 171 -0.76 8.30 -11.25
CA LEU A 171 -2.09 7.89 -11.70
C LEU A 171 -2.97 7.42 -10.53
N ALA A 172 -2.43 6.64 -9.60
CA ALA A 172 -3.12 6.20 -8.39
C ALA A 172 -3.51 7.39 -7.50
N GLY A 173 -2.63 8.38 -7.36
CA GLY A 173 -2.92 9.62 -6.65
C GLY A 173 -4.06 10.41 -7.29
N ALA A 174 -4.11 10.49 -8.62
CA ALA A 174 -5.20 11.14 -9.36
C ALA A 174 -6.54 10.42 -9.16
N LEU A 175 -6.54 9.08 -9.19
CA LEU A 175 -7.72 8.26 -8.94
C LEU A 175 -8.20 8.43 -7.49
N TRP A 176 -7.27 8.37 -6.52
CA TRP A 176 -7.57 8.60 -5.11
C TRP A 176 -8.20 9.97 -4.88
N MET A 177 -7.58 11.06 -5.39
CA MET A 177 -8.16 12.40 -5.28
C MET A 177 -9.54 12.50 -5.92
N SER A 178 -9.73 11.89 -7.11
CA SER A 178 -11.02 11.93 -7.81
C SER A 178 -12.13 11.31 -6.96
N ARG A 179 -11.83 10.22 -6.28
CA ARG A 179 -12.74 9.56 -5.34
C ARG A 179 -13.05 10.45 -4.13
N GLU A 180 -12.03 10.98 -3.47
CA GLU A 180 -12.21 11.80 -2.27
C GLU A 180 -12.95 13.12 -2.56
N LEU A 181 -12.66 13.74 -3.70
CA LEU A 181 -13.31 14.97 -4.16
C LEU A 181 -14.70 14.72 -4.78
N LYS A 182 -15.04 13.45 -5.10
CA LYS A 182 -16.24 13.07 -5.86
C LYS A 182 -16.36 13.81 -7.20
N THR A 183 -15.22 14.08 -7.81
CA THR A 183 -15.11 14.82 -9.08
C THR A 183 -13.83 14.39 -9.79
N PRO A 184 -13.85 14.11 -11.11
CA PRO A 184 -12.65 13.72 -11.84
C PRO A 184 -11.55 14.79 -11.75
N VAL A 185 -10.35 14.37 -11.35
CA VAL A 185 -9.15 15.24 -11.38
C VAL A 185 -8.67 15.43 -12.82
N PHE A 186 -8.71 14.38 -13.61
CA PHE A 186 -8.39 14.39 -15.03
C PHE A 186 -9.56 13.87 -15.85
N THR A 187 -9.62 14.29 -17.11
CA THR A 187 -10.53 13.67 -18.09
C THR A 187 -10.09 12.26 -18.41
N ASN A 188 -11.00 11.44 -18.92
CA ASN A 188 -10.66 10.09 -19.36
C ASN A 188 -9.54 10.09 -20.40
N GLU A 189 -9.54 11.06 -21.35
CA GLU A 189 -8.50 11.20 -22.36
C GLU A 189 -7.12 11.47 -21.74
N GLU A 190 -7.04 12.32 -20.71
CA GLU A 190 -5.79 12.59 -19.99
C GLU A 190 -5.29 11.34 -19.27
N LEU A 191 -6.19 10.61 -18.57
CA LEU A 191 -5.84 9.35 -17.90
C LEU A 191 -5.36 8.29 -18.88
N TYR A 192 -6.04 8.15 -20.02
CA TYR A 192 -5.69 7.16 -21.05
C TYR A 192 -4.32 7.44 -21.70
N LYS A 193 -3.95 8.70 -21.87
CA LYS A 193 -2.60 9.06 -22.36
C LYS A 193 -1.50 8.58 -21.41
N ILE A 194 -1.68 8.71 -20.10
CA ILE A 194 -0.71 8.18 -19.13
C ILE A 194 -0.67 6.63 -19.22
N CYS A 195 -1.83 5.98 -19.27
CA CYS A 195 -1.91 4.52 -19.42
C CYS A 195 -1.20 4.04 -20.69
N ASP A 196 -1.41 4.73 -21.82
CA ASP A 196 -0.77 4.38 -23.10
C ASP A 196 0.76 4.52 -23.03
N VAL A 197 1.28 5.52 -22.31
CA VAL A 197 2.73 5.67 -22.08
C VAL A 197 3.27 4.55 -21.20
N ILE A 198 2.57 4.15 -20.15
CA ILE A 198 2.94 3.00 -19.29
C ILE A 198 2.98 1.72 -20.13
N VAL A 199 1.93 1.46 -20.92
CA VAL A 199 1.86 0.26 -21.77
C VAL A 199 2.95 0.28 -22.84
N ALA A 200 3.20 1.42 -23.47
CA ALA A 200 4.27 1.57 -24.46
C ALA A 200 5.66 1.31 -23.85
N SER A 201 5.91 1.84 -22.65
CA SER A 201 7.14 1.60 -21.89
C SER A 201 7.34 0.11 -21.60
N GLY A 202 6.29 -0.57 -21.10
CA GLY A 202 6.34 -2.01 -20.80
C GLY A 202 6.57 -2.88 -22.03
N ARG A 203 5.97 -2.53 -23.19
CA ARG A 203 6.18 -3.22 -24.48
C ARG A 203 7.60 -3.04 -25.01
N ASP A 204 8.12 -1.81 -24.96
CA ASP A 204 9.47 -1.49 -25.43
C ASP A 204 10.51 -2.26 -24.59
N TYR A 205 10.37 -2.23 -23.26
CA TYR A 205 11.25 -2.98 -22.37
C TYR A 205 11.15 -4.49 -22.61
N SER A 206 9.93 -5.04 -22.65
CA SER A 206 9.70 -6.47 -22.89
C SER A 206 10.31 -6.95 -24.21
N THR A 207 10.13 -6.17 -25.27
CA THR A 207 10.70 -6.49 -26.60
C THR A 207 12.22 -6.47 -26.59
N LYS A 208 12.84 -5.46 -25.98
CA LYS A 208 14.30 -5.32 -25.93
C LYS A 208 14.97 -6.43 -25.11
N HIS A 209 14.33 -6.85 -24.02
CA HIS A 209 14.88 -7.84 -23.11
C HIS A 209 14.35 -9.25 -23.36
N GLN A 210 13.50 -9.45 -24.39
CA GLN A 210 12.87 -10.73 -24.73
C GLN A 210 12.14 -11.33 -23.53
N SER A 211 11.42 -10.48 -22.77
CA SER A 211 10.71 -10.89 -21.55
C SER A 211 9.58 -11.89 -21.88
N PRO A 212 9.23 -12.78 -20.92
CA PRO A 212 8.26 -13.86 -21.16
C PRO A 212 6.80 -13.39 -21.21
N CYS A 213 6.53 -12.11 -21.01
CA CYS A 213 5.19 -11.52 -21.03
C CYS A 213 5.16 -10.22 -21.86
N PRO A 214 3.98 -9.76 -22.33
CA PRO A 214 3.86 -8.59 -23.20
C PRO A 214 4.36 -7.29 -22.60
N LEU A 215 4.22 -7.11 -21.29
CA LEU A 215 4.63 -5.91 -20.57
C LEU A 215 5.61 -6.29 -19.46
N MET A 216 6.80 -5.68 -19.47
CA MET A 216 7.77 -5.84 -18.42
C MET A 216 8.30 -4.47 -18.01
N TYR A 217 8.65 -4.32 -16.75
CA TYR A 217 9.10 -3.07 -16.16
C TYR A 217 10.32 -3.30 -15.30
N HIS A 218 11.14 -2.27 -15.16
CA HIS A 218 12.31 -2.31 -14.30
C HIS A 218 12.38 -1.06 -13.40
N TYR A 219 13.07 -1.21 -12.29
CA TYR A 219 13.51 -0.11 -11.45
C TYR A 219 14.97 -0.37 -11.02
N TYR A 220 15.87 0.57 -11.32
CA TYR A 220 17.33 0.39 -11.18
C TYR A 220 17.84 -0.93 -11.76
N ASN A 221 17.44 -1.24 -12.99
CA ASN A 221 17.80 -2.45 -13.76
C ASN A 221 17.31 -3.78 -13.14
N THR A 222 16.44 -3.75 -12.17
CA THR A 222 15.82 -4.94 -11.57
C THR A 222 14.35 -5.02 -11.98
N GLU A 223 13.93 -6.16 -12.50
CA GLU A 223 12.55 -6.46 -12.89
C GLU A 223 11.74 -6.91 -11.67
N TYR A 224 11.34 -5.95 -10.82
CA TYR A 224 10.55 -6.24 -9.63
C TYR A 224 9.14 -6.72 -9.97
N LEU A 225 8.61 -7.64 -9.15
CA LEU A 225 7.28 -8.24 -9.33
C LEU A 225 6.25 -7.71 -8.33
N GLY A 226 6.68 -7.27 -7.15
CA GLY A 226 5.84 -6.85 -6.05
C GLY A 226 5.14 -5.49 -6.22
N ALA A 227 4.52 -5.01 -5.14
CA ALA A 227 3.73 -3.77 -5.17
C ALA A 227 4.58 -2.50 -5.15
N ALA A 228 5.73 -2.49 -4.47
CA ALA A 228 6.51 -1.27 -4.29
C ALA A 228 7.09 -0.72 -5.60
N HIS A 229 7.96 -1.49 -6.24
CA HIS A 229 8.70 -1.08 -7.43
C HIS A 229 8.37 -1.94 -8.66
N GLY A 230 7.43 -2.89 -8.51
CA GLY A 230 7.23 -3.95 -9.47
C GLY A 230 5.96 -3.82 -10.32
N MET A 231 5.84 -4.78 -11.23
CA MET A 231 4.74 -4.83 -12.19
C MET A 231 3.38 -5.00 -11.52
N SER A 232 3.31 -5.56 -10.29
CA SER A 232 2.05 -5.80 -9.60
C SER A 232 1.24 -4.50 -9.46
N PHE A 233 1.79 -3.45 -8.85
CA PHE A 233 1.06 -2.20 -8.68
C PHE A 233 0.78 -1.48 -10.00
N ILE A 234 1.72 -1.54 -10.96
CA ILE A 234 1.54 -0.96 -12.30
C ILE A 234 0.31 -1.57 -12.97
N LEU A 235 0.22 -2.90 -12.99
CA LEU A 235 -0.91 -3.62 -13.59
C LEU A 235 -2.22 -3.34 -12.87
N GLN A 236 -2.22 -3.32 -11.52
CA GLN A 236 -3.39 -2.98 -10.74
C GLN A 236 -3.90 -1.58 -11.10
N THR A 237 -3.01 -0.61 -11.21
CA THR A 237 -3.38 0.77 -11.56
C THR A 237 -3.99 0.84 -12.96
N LEU A 238 -3.39 0.18 -13.96
CA LEU A 238 -3.91 0.15 -15.33
C LEU A 238 -5.34 -0.43 -15.42
N ILE A 239 -5.61 -1.51 -14.68
CA ILE A 239 -6.97 -2.12 -14.67
C ILE A 239 -7.95 -1.38 -13.75
N SER A 240 -7.49 -0.39 -13.00
CA SER A 240 -8.33 0.46 -12.14
C SER A 240 -8.81 1.73 -12.84
N VAL A 241 -8.19 2.13 -13.96
CA VAL A 241 -8.60 3.33 -14.71
C VAL A 241 -9.93 3.07 -15.42
N PRO A 242 -10.98 3.87 -15.12
CA PRO A 242 -12.30 3.67 -15.70
C PRO A 242 -12.29 3.71 -17.22
N GLY A 243 -12.88 2.71 -17.87
CA GLY A 243 -13.05 2.69 -19.33
C GLY A 243 -11.80 2.39 -20.15
N TYR A 244 -10.59 2.41 -19.59
CA TYR A 244 -9.35 2.24 -20.36
C TYR A 244 -9.28 0.89 -21.09
N LEU A 245 -9.63 -0.21 -20.43
CA LEU A 245 -9.62 -1.54 -21.03
C LEU A 245 -10.63 -1.68 -22.20
N THR A 246 -11.68 -0.88 -22.18
CA THR A 246 -12.66 -0.83 -23.28
C THR A 246 -12.18 0.07 -24.42
N PHE A 247 -11.54 1.18 -24.07
CA PHE A 247 -11.00 2.16 -25.00
C PHE A 247 -9.82 1.58 -25.82
N ASN A 248 -8.85 0.95 -25.18
CA ASN A 248 -7.66 0.39 -25.83
C ASN A 248 -7.62 -1.14 -25.70
N ARG A 249 -8.28 -1.84 -26.64
CA ARG A 249 -8.39 -3.31 -26.66
C ARG A 249 -7.05 -4.03 -26.79
N ASN A 250 -6.10 -3.46 -27.51
CA ASN A 250 -4.76 -4.03 -27.63
C ASN A 250 -4.00 -3.95 -26.31
N ALA A 251 -4.05 -2.80 -25.64
CA ALA A 251 -3.49 -2.65 -24.30
C ALA A 251 -4.16 -3.59 -23.31
N ALA A 252 -5.50 -3.69 -23.34
CA ALA A 252 -6.27 -4.58 -22.46
C ALA A 252 -5.84 -6.06 -22.59
N ASN A 253 -5.58 -6.53 -23.82
CA ASN A 253 -5.08 -7.88 -24.05
C ASN A 253 -3.68 -8.09 -23.45
N ASP A 254 -2.75 -7.15 -23.67
CA ASP A 254 -1.40 -7.25 -23.15
C ASP A 254 -1.37 -7.16 -21.60
N ILE A 255 -2.16 -6.27 -21.02
CA ILE A 255 -2.34 -6.16 -19.57
C ILE A 255 -2.84 -7.49 -19.00
N LYS A 256 -3.92 -8.05 -19.58
CA LYS A 256 -4.48 -9.32 -19.13
C LYS A 256 -3.46 -10.46 -19.18
N ARG A 257 -2.77 -10.63 -20.32
CA ARG A 257 -1.73 -11.66 -20.49
C ARG A 257 -0.58 -11.48 -19.53
N THR A 258 -0.21 -10.25 -19.21
CA THR A 258 0.85 -9.96 -18.23
C THR A 258 0.39 -10.29 -16.80
N ILE A 259 -0.88 -10.00 -16.44
CA ILE A 259 -1.46 -10.41 -15.15
C ILE A 259 -1.52 -11.94 -15.04
N GLU A 260 -1.93 -12.64 -16.11
CA GLU A 260 -1.92 -14.11 -16.14
C GLU A 260 -0.51 -14.68 -15.98
N TYR A 261 0.50 -14.04 -16.60
CA TYR A 261 1.90 -14.39 -16.37
C TYR A 261 2.31 -14.16 -14.92
N LEU A 262 2.03 -12.99 -14.33
CA LEU A 262 2.31 -12.72 -12.92
C LEU A 262 1.63 -13.74 -12.00
N ALA A 263 0.39 -14.12 -12.27
CA ALA A 263 -0.32 -15.15 -11.52
C ALA A 263 0.36 -16.53 -11.62
N SER A 264 0.92 -16.87 -12.78
CA SER A 264 1.65 -18.13 -13.00
C SER A 264 2.98 -18.21 -12.24
N LEU A 265 3.51 -17.10 -11.76
CA LEU A 265 4.71 -17.04 -10.92
C LEU A 265 4.45 -17.30 -9.44
N GLN A 266 3.18 -17.47 -9.04
CA GLN A 266 2.86 -17.80 -7.66
C GLN A 266 3.42 -19.17 -7.30
N THR A 267 4.23 -19.20 -6.26
CA THR A 267 4.87 -20.41 -5.77
C THR A 267 3.89 -21.40 -5.13
N GLU A 268 4.32 -22.62 -4.89
CA GLU A 268 3.47 -23.66 -4.30
C GLU A 268 2.98 -23.28 -2.89
N ASP A 269 3.77 -22.57 -2.09
CA ASP A 269 3.38 -22.07 -0.78
C ASP A 269 2.53 -20.79 -0.82
N GLY A 270 2.29 -20.19 -2.01
CA GLY A 270 1.41 -19.03 -2.19
C GLY A 270 2.13 -17.68 -2.29
N ASN A 271 3.47 -17.65 -2.28
CA ASN A 271 4.26 -16.44 -2.40
C ASN A 271 4.51 -16.04 -3.87
N TRP A 272 5.21 -14.92 -4.05
CA TRP A 272 5.80 -14.50 -5.33
C TRP A 272 7.28 -14.17 -5.13
N PRO A 273 8.12 -14.43 -6.15
CA PRO A 273 9.49 -13.92 -6.18
C PRO A 273 9.52 -12.40 -6.05
N CYS A 274 10.60 -11.85 -5.48
CA CYS A 274 10.78 -10.40 -5.39
C CYS A 274 10.97 -9.77 -6.78
N CYS A 275 11.74 -10.45 -7.64
CA CYS A 275 12.07 -10.00 -9.00
C CYS A 275 12.25 -11.21 -9.93
N MET A 276 12.40 -10.93 -11.24
CA MET A 276 12.53 -11.98 -12.25
C MET A 276 13.77 -12.85 -12.05
N ASP A 277 14.87 -12.31 -11.52
CA ASP A 277 16.09 -13.07 -11.23
C ASP A 277 15.89 -14.17 -10.16
N GLU A 278 14.83 -14.06 -9.36
CA GLU A 278 14.48 -15.05 -8.34
C GLU A 278 13.51 -16.13 -8.84
N VAL A 279 12.98 -16.00 -10.05
CA VAL A 279 12.02 -16.97 -10.61
C VAL A 279 12.72 -18.33 -10.77
N GLY A 280 12.11 -19.38 -10.21
CA GLY A 280 12.66 -20.74 -10.22
C GLY A 280 13.61 -21.05 -9.06
N LEU A 281 13.91 -20.08 -8.19
CA LEU A 281 14.60 -20.35 -6.92
C LEU A 281 13.62 -20.94 -5.89
N SER A 282 14.13 -21.74 -4.96
CA SER A 282 13.28 -22.45 -3.98
C SER A 282 13.01 -21.67 -2.70
N ASP A 283 13.62 -20.51 -2.50
CA ASP A 283 13.61 -19.79 -1.22
C ASP A 283 13.18 -18.32 -1.37
N HIS A 284 11.86 -18.10 -1.46
CA HIS A 284 11.28 -16.77 -1.51
C HIS A 284 10.91 -16.31 -0.11
N LYS A 285 11.85 -15.63 0.56
CA LYS A 285 11.78 -15.28 2.00
C LYS A 285 10.92 -14.05 2.31
N LEU A 286 10.59 -13.22 1.31
CA LEU A 286 9.93 -11.95 1.57
C LEU A 286 8.42 -12.13 1.52
N VAL A 287 7.77 -12.00 2.68
CA VAL A 287 6.31 -11.97 2.84
C VAL A 287 5.93 -10.55 3.25
N HIS A 288 6.24 -9.59 2.37
CA HIS A 288 6.07 -8.16 2.58
C HIS A 288 5.09 -7.58 1.57
N TRP A 289 4.41 -6.49 1.93
CA TRP A 289 3.62 -5.75 0.94
C TRP A 289 4.50 -5.24 -0.21
N CYS A 290 5.66 -4.70 0.07
CA CYS A 290 6.55 -4.21 -0.97
C CYS A 290 7.05 -5.32 -1.91
N HIS A 291 7.31 -6.53 -1.38
CA HIS A 291 7.83 -7.67 -2.13
C HIS A 291 7.20 -8.97 -1.62
N GLY A 292 6.49 -9.68 -2.49
CA GLY A 292 5.85 -10.96 -2.17
C GLY A 292 4.33 -10.91 -2.15
N ALA A 293 3.74 -11.94 -1.56
CA ALA A 293 2.30 -12.18 -1.55
C ALA A 293 1.47 -11.01 -0.99
N PRO A 294 1.85 -10.37 0.15
CA PRO A 294 0.99 -9.33 0.74
C PRO A 294 0.75 -8.10 -0.14
N GLY A 295 1.61 -7.81 -1.11
CA GLY A 295 1.39 -6.73 -2.07
C GLY A 295 0.77 -7.21 -3.38
N THR A 296 1.19 -8.37 -3.87
CA THR A 296 0.72 -8.92 -5.16
C THR A 296 -0.75 -9.35 -5.08
N ILE A 297 -1.24 -9.74 -3.91
CA ILE A 297 -2.64 -10.12 -3.68
C ILE A 297 -3.64 -9.03 -4.12
N TYR A 298 -3.29 -7.75 -4.00
CA TYR A 298 -4.18 -6.65 -4.41
C TYR A 298 -4.39 -6.62 -5.92
N THR A 299 -3.36 -6.92 -6.69
CA THR A 299 -3.46 -7.05 -8.16
C THR A 299 -4.31 -8.25 -8.55
N MET A 300 -4.11 -9.40 -7.91
CA MET A 300 -4.93 -10.59 -8.14
C MET A 300 -6.39 -10.35 -7.75
N ALA A 301 -6.63 -9.68 -6.64
CA ALA A 301 -7.97 -9.30 -6.19
C ALA A 301 -8.67 -8.36 -7.20
N LYS A 302 -7.97 -7.32 -7.67
CA LYS A 302 -8.51 -6.42 -8.70
C LYS A 302 -8.75 -7.16 -10.02
N ALA A 303 -7.86 -8.06 -10.42
CA ALA A 303 -8.02 -8.89 -11.61
C ALA A 303 -9.26 -9.82 -11.50
N TYR A 304 -9.49 -10.44 -10.33
CA TYR A 304 -10.69 -11.20 -10.07
C TYR A 304 -11.96 -10.34 -10.24
N LEU A 305 -11.98 -9.14 -9.69
CA LEU A 305 -13.12 -8.23 -9.78
C LEU A 305 -13.39 -7.77 -11.22
N VAL A 306 -12.33 -7.59 -12.02
CA VAL A 306 -12.44 -7.13 -13.42
C VAL A 306 -12.75 -8.27 -14.39
N TYR A 307 -12.04 -9.39 -14.28
CA TYR A 307 -12.13 -10.48 -15.26
C TYR A 307 -13.05 -11.61 -14.84
N LYS A 308 -13.45 -11.70 -13.56
CA LYS A 308 -14.28 -12.76 -12.98
C LYS A 308 -13.72 -14.18 -13.19
N ASP A 309 -12.40 -14.29 -13.24
CA ASP A 309 -11.68 -15.55 -13.42
C ASP A 309 -11.33 -16.15 -12.05
N GLN A 310 -11.84 -17.38 -11.82
CA GLN A 310 -11.68 -18.09 -10.54
C GLN A 310 -10.20 -18.32 -10.17
N ARG A 311 -9.31 -18.44 -11.14
CA ARG A 311 -7.88 -18.62 -10.89
C ARG A 311 -7.28 -17.49 -10.05
N PHE A 312 -7.74 -16.25 -10.25
CA PHE A 312 -7.30 -15.11 -9.45
C PHE A 312 -7.85 -15.16 -8.02
N TYR A 313 -9.09 -15.63 -7.85
CA TYR A 313 -9.67 -15.86 -6.53
C TYR A 313 -8.90 -16.93 -5.76
N ASP A 314 -8.62 -18.06 -6.38
CA ASP A 314 -7.86 -19.16 -5.77
C ASP A 314 -6.44 -18.68 -5.38
N SER A 315 -5.85 -17.84 -6.20
CA SER A 315 -4.55 -17.21 -5.94
C SER A 315 -4.56 -16.30 -4.69
N ILE A 316 -5.60 -15.47 -4.51
CA ILE A 316 -5.69 -14.62 -3.30
C ILE A 316 -5.94 -15.42 -2.03
N VAL A 317 -6.73 -16.49 -2.10
CA VAL A 317 -6.96 -17.39 -0.95
C VAL A 317 -5.65 -18.05 -0.54
N LYS A 318 -4.91 -18.58 -1.52
CA LYS A 318 -3.62 -19.24 -1.30
C LYS A 318 -2.58 -18.28 -0.68
N ALA A 319 -2.52 -17.04 -1.17
CA ALA A 319 -1.68 -16.00 -0.57
C ALA A 319 -2.06 -15.69 0.88
N GLY A 320 -3.36 -15.67 1.19
CA GLY A 320 -3.87 -15.47 2.55
C GLY A 320 -3.43 -16.56 3.52
N GLU A 321 -3.36 -17.83 3.09
CA GLU A 321 -2.88 -18.93 3.94
C GLU A 321 -1.37 -18.77 4.23
N LEU A 322 -0.56 -18.42 3.26
CA LEU A 322 0.84 -18.10 3.48
C LEU A 322 1.03 -16.96 4.49
N VAL A 323 0.25 -15.89 4.33
CA VAL A 323 0.36 -14.73 5.23
C VAL A 323 -0.07 -15.11 6.65
N TRP A 324 -1.06 -16.00 6.82
CA TRP A 324 -1.43 -16.52 8.13
C TRP A 324 -0.27 -17.28 8.79
N GLU A 325 0.43 -18.10 8.03
CA GLU A 325 1.56 -18.90 8.53
C GLU A 325 2.83 -18.08 8.82
N LYS A 326 3.19 -17.14 7.90
CA LYS A 326 4.50 -16.47 7.88
C LYS A 326 4.43 -14.94 7.98
N GLY A 327 3.25 -14.38 8.24
CA GLY A 327 3.04 -12.93 8.17
C GLY A 327 3.34 -12.14 9.43
N LEU A 328 3.61 -12.77 10.58
CA LEU A 328 3.98 -12.10 11.83
C LEU A 328 5.46 -11.68 11.77
N LEU A 329 5.74 -10.58 11.08
CA LEU A 329 7.08 -10.18 10.70
C LEU A 329 7.90 -9.59 11.85
N ARG A 330 9.17 -10.04 11.99
CA ARG A 330 10.12 -9.45 12.94
C ARG A 330 10.59 -8.05 12.56
N LYS A 331 10.27 -7.57 11.36
CA LYS A 331 10.76 -6.28 10.85
C LYS A 331 10.03 -5.07 11.46
N GLY A 332 8.94 -5.28 12.17
CA GLY A 332 8.22 -4.25 12.92
C GLY A 332 6.73 -4.15 12.59
N PRO A 333 6.06 -3.08 13.06
CA PRO A 333 4.60 -2.94 12.98
C PRO A 333 4.07 -2.38 11.65
N GLY A 334 4.92 -1.78 10.80
CA GLY A 334 4.53 -0.97 9.64
C GLY A 334 3.72 -1.69 8.56
N ILE A 335 3.22 -0.92 7.60
CA ILE A 335 2.40 -1.49 6.51
C ILE A 335 3.23 -1.93 5.29
N CYS A 336 4.42 -1.39 5.08
CA CYS A 336 5.25 -1.78 3.94
C CYS A 336 5.84 -3.19 4.09
N HIS A 337 6.40 -3.50 5.25
CA HIS A 337 7.10 -4.75 5.50
C HIS A 337 7.00 -5.18 6.97
N GLY A 338 5.87 -4.89 7.60
CA GLY A 338 5.56 -5.23 8.99
C GLY A 338 4.22 -5.94 9.14
N VAL A 339 3.87 -6.18 10.40
CA VAL A 339 2.69 -6.99 10.78
C VAL A 339 1.39 -6.34 10.32
N ALA A 340 1.25 -5.01 10.43
CA ALA A 340 0.01 -4.32 10.01
C ALA A 340 -0.24 -4.44 8.50
N GLY A 341 0.82 -4.37 7.65
CA GLY A 341 0.66 -4.57 6.21
C GLY A 341 0.15 -5.97 5.85
N ASN A 342 0.61 -6.96 6.59
CA ASN A 342 0.14 -8.33 6.46
C ASN A 342 -1.27 -8.52 7.06
N GLY A 343 -1.61 -7.80 8.13
CA GLY A 343 -2.97 -7.74 8.67
C GLY A 343 -4.00 -7.20 7.66
N TYR A 344 -3.61 -6.22 6.86
CA TYR A 344 -4.44 -5.68 5.77
C TYR A 344 -4.82 -6.71 4.69
N VAL A 345 -3.98 -7.73 4.47
CA VAL A 345 -4.33 -8.85 3.57
C VAL A 345 -5.63 -9.52 4.01
N PHE A 346 -5.80 -9.71 5.30
CA PHE A 346 -7.00 -10.34 5.85
C PHE A 346 -8.22 -9.40 5.79
N LEU A 347 -8.05 -8.10 5.98
CA LEU A 347 -9.13 -7.14 5.77
C LEU A 347 -9.58 -7.11 4.30
N LEU A 348 -8.65 -7.19 3.36
CA LEU A 348 -8.96 -7.31 1.93
C LEU A 348 -9.76 -8.61 1.65
N LEU A 349 -9.28 -9.75 2.15
CA LEU A 349 -9.95 -11.04 1.96
C LEU A 349 -11.33 -11.06 2.62
N HIS A 350 -11.48 -10.48 3.80
CA HIS A 350 -12.80 -10.32 4.45
C HIS A 350 -13.76 -9.53 3.56
N ARG A 351 -13.34 -8.41 3.02
CA ARG A 351 -14.17 -7.57 2.13
C ARG A 351 -14.56 -8.26 0.82
N ILE A 352 -13.71 -9.15 0.30
CA ILE A 352 -14.01 -9.88 -0.96
C ILE A 352 -14.91 -11.08 -0.71
N THR A 353 -14.71 -11.80 0.39
CA THR A 353 -15.35 -13.09 0.64
C THR A 353 -16.53 -13.02 1.61
N GLY A 354 -16.57 -12.03 2.50
CA GLY A 354 -17.48 -11.97 3.64
C GLY A 354 -17.16 -12.99 4.75
N ASP A 355 -16.09 -13.77 4.61
CA ASP A 355 -15.74 -14.82 5.58
C ASP A 355 -15.12 -14.19 6.85
N LYS A 356 -15.72 -14.52 7.99
CA LYS A 356 -15.30 -14.06 9.32
C LYS A 356 -13.90 -14.58 9.71
N LYS A 357 -13.46 -15.69 9.13
CA LYS A 357 -12.11 -16.21 9.33
C LYS A 357 -11.06 -15.13 9.09
N TYR A 358 -11.22 -14.35 8.05
CA TYR A 358 -10.25 -13.31 7.71
C TYR A 358 -10.29 -12.13 8.68
N LEU A 359 -11.46 -11.74 9.18
CA LEU A 359 -11.55 -10.72 10.22
C LEU A 359 -10.90 -11.19 11.53
N HIS A 360 -11.09 -12.46 11.90
CA HIS A 360 -10.41 -13.08 13.04
C HIS A 360 -8.87 -13.00 12.87
N ARG A 361 -8.36 -13.39 11.71
CA ARG A 361 -6.92 -13.36 11.42
C ARG A 361 -6.36 -11.93 11.48
N ALA A 362 -7.09 -10.93 10.97
CA ALA A 362 -6.72 -9.52 11.08
C ALA A 362 -6.62 -9.08 12.56
N LYS A 363 -7.60 -9.49 13.39
CA LYS A 363 -7.58 -9.22 14.82
C LYS A 363 -6.37 -9.86 15.51
N MET A 364 -6.07 -11.13 15.23
CA MET A 364 -4.89 -11.81 15.80
C MET A 364 -3.59 -11.09 15.47
N PHE A 365 -3.47 -10.52 14.26
CA PHE A 365 -2.31 -9.72 13.88
C PHE A 365 -2.24 -8.40 14.65
N ALA A 366 -3.37 -7.76 14.93
CA ALA A 366 -3.42 -6.58 15.80
C ALA A 366 -3.03 -6.92 17.23
N ASP A 367 -3.58 -8.00 17.79
CA ASP A 367 -3.29 -8.46 19.16
C ASP A 367 -1.81 -8.85 19.31
N PHE A 368 -1.22 -9.46 18.28
CA PHE A 368 0.20 -9.81 18.30
C PHE A 368 1.11 -8.60 18.45
N MET A 369 0.78 -7.47 17.84
CA MET A 369 1.61 -6.25 17.90
C MET A 369 1.72 -5.63 19.30
N VAL A 370 0.86 -6.02 20.24
CA VAL A 370 0.94 -5.59 21.65
C VAL A 370 1.41 -6.71 22.59
N SER A 371 1.76 -7.89 22.06
CA SER A 371 2.28 -8.99 22.85
C SER A 371 3.69 -8.70 23.39
N ASP A 372 4.02 -9.28 24.55
CA ASP A 372 5.37 -9.17 25.12
C ASP A 372 6.45 -9.71 24.19
N GLU A 373 6.14 -10.74 23.37
CA GLU A 373 7.04 -11.31 22.39
C GLU A 373 7.38 -10.30 21.31
N PHE A 374 6.36 -9.67 20.71
CA PHE A 374 6.57 -8.66 19.67
C PHE A 374 7.33 -7.43 20.21
N ILE A 375 6.92 -6.91 21.37
CA ILE A 375 7.55 -5.72 21.98
C ILE A 375 9.03 -5.97 22.28
N ARG A 376 9.40 -7.18 22.70
CA ARG A 376 10.78 -7.54 23.07
C ARG A 376 11.65 -7.84 21.85
N ASP A 377 11.12 -8.53 20.82
CA ASP A 377 11.91 -9.21 19.79
C ASP A 377 11.71 -8.64 18.38
N ALA A 378 10.74 -7.76 18.16
CA ALA A 378 10.59 -7.08 16.89
C ALA A 378 11.70 -6.03 16.68
N ARG A 379 12.07 -5.83 15.43
CA ARG A 379 13.03 -4.77 15.06
C ARG A 379 12.34 -3.41 15.09
N LEU A 380 13.08 -2.39 15.54
CA LEU A 380 12.65 -1.02 15.36
C LEU A 380 12.84 -0.63 13.89
N PRO A 381 11.80 -0.13 13.18
CA PRO A 381 11.95 0.40 11.83
C PRO A 381 12.91 1.59 11.76
N ASP A 382 13.47 1.85 10.59
CA ASP A 382 14.35 3.01 10.38
C ASP A 382 13.59 4.34 10.59
N ASN A 383 12.31 4.36 10.25
CA ASN A 383 11.39 5.51 10.45
C ASN A 383 10.16 5.07 11.27
N PRO A 384 10.31 4.94 12.62
CA PRO A 384 9.32 4.25 13.48
C PRO A 384 7.94 4.88 13.52
N GLU A 385 7.83 6.19 13.28
CA GLU A 385 6.56 6.93 13.32
C GLU A 385 5.88 7.03 11.95
N SER A 386 6.58 6.69 10.85
CA SER A 386 6.15 6.95 9.48
C SER A 386 4.91 6.16 9.05
N LEU A 387 4.32 6.57 7.90
CA LEU A 387 3.13 5.91 7.38
C LEU A 387 3.42 4.50 6.89
N TYR A 388 4.49 4.27 6.13
CA TYR A 388 4.72 2.96 5.52
C TYR A 388 5.60 2.03 6.34
N GLU A 389 6.65 2.54 6.97
CA GLU A 389 7.57 1.72 7.76
C GLU A 389 7.17 1.62 9.22
N GLY A 390 6.52 2.66 9.73
CA GLY A 390 6.27 2.87 11.14
C GLY A 390 4.80 2.74 11.56
N THR A 391 4.55 3.28 12.74
CA THR A 391 3.28 3.11 13.46
C THR A 391 2.12 3.94 12.92
N ALA A 392 2.35 4.97 12.08
CA ALA A 392 1.23 5.69 11.48
C ALA A 392 0.40 4.79 10.54
N GLY A 393 1.04 3.89 9.80
CA GLY A 393 0.32 2.88 9.04
C GLY A 393 -0.40 1.86 9.91
N THR A 394 0.20 1.50 11.04
CA THR A 394 -0.45 0.65 12.04
C THR A 394 -1.72 1.30 12.60
N VAL A 395 -1.69 2.61 12.84
CA VAL A 395 -2.89 3.38 13.24
C VAL A 395 -3.99 3.30 12.18
N CYS A 396 -3.63 3.41 10.88
CA CYS A 396 -4.62 3.23 9.80
C CYS A 396 -5.21 1.81 9.82
N PHE A 397 -4.39 0.78 9.97
CA PHE A 397 -4.84 -0.61 10.07
C PHE A 397 -5.79 -0.84 11.27
N LEU A 398 -5.45 -0.32 12.44
CA LEU A 398 -6.29 -0.43 13.65
C LEU A 398 -7.62 0.32 13.47
N ALA A 399 -7.60 1.49 12.84
CA ALA A 399 -8.81 2.22 12.51
C ALA A 399 -9.72 1.45 11.55
N ASP A 400 -9.13 0.74 10.57
CA ASP A 400 -9.86 -0.12 9.63
C ASP A 400 -10.39 -1.40 10.26
N LEU A 401 -9.70 -1.94 11.25
CA LEU A 401 -10.20 -3.08 12.02
C LEU A 401 -11.50 -2.77 12.77
N LEU A 402 -11.73 -1.49 13.11
CA LEU A 402 -13.00 -1.03 13.69
C LEU A 402 -14.16 -1.00 12.66
N VAL A 403 -13.85 -0.86 11.38
CA VAL A 403 -14.83 -0.75 10.28
C VAL A 403 -14.41 -1.64 9.09
N PRO A 404 -14.26 -2.96 9.29
CA PRO A 404 -13.59 -3.87 8.36
C PRO A 404 -14.19 -3.88 6.97
N ASP A 405 -15.49 -3.64 6.83
CA ASP A 405 -16.17 -3.56 5.53
C ASP A 405 -15.75 -2.34 4.68
N LYS A 406 -15.05 -1.37 5.27
CA LYS A 406 -14.51 -0.17 4.62
C LYS A 406 -13.01 -0.13 4.57
N ALA A 407 -12.34 -1.14 5.13
CA ALA A 407 -10.90 -1.20 5.25
C ALA A 407 -10.20 -1.06 3.90
N GLU A 408 -9.16 -0.25 3.84
CA GLU A 408 -8.44 0.03 2.60
C GLU A 408 -6.97 0.32 2.86
N PHE A 409 -6.10 -0.46 2.21
CA PHE A 409 -4.67 -0.19 2.31
C PHE A 409 -4.36 1.20 1.73
N PRO A 410 -3.59 2.06 2.41
CA PRO A 410 -3.32 3.42 1.97
C PRO A 410 -2.88 3.51 0.50
N PHE A 411 -3.66 4.25 -0.30
CA PHE A 411 -3.46 4.47 -1.74
C PHE A 411 -3.49 3.23 -2.64
N GLN A 412 -3.91 2.07 -2.13
CA GLN A 412 -4.04 0.83 -2.92
C GLN A 412 -5.47 0.28 -2.89
N ASP A 413 -6.41 1.07 -3.39
CA ASP A 413 -7.81 0.66 -3.47
C ASP A 413 -8.04 -0.41 -4.53
N VAL A 414 -8.79 -1.45 -4.17
CA VAL A 414 -9.16 -2.56 -5.04
C VAL A 414 -10.64 -2.54 -5.39
N LEU A 415 -11.49 -2.18 -4.43
CA LEU A 415 -12.92 -2.39 -4.50
C LEU A 415 -13.69 -1.20 -5.05
N SER A 416 -13.11 0.00 -5.02
CA SER A 416 -13.79 1.17 -5.57
C SER A 416 -13.99 1.05 -7.08
N THR A 417 -15.22 1.29 -7.49
CA THR A 417 -15.56 1.55 -8.87
C THR A 417 -15.56 3.06 -9.06
N TYR A 418 -14.62 3.56 -9.85
CA TYR A 418 -14.58 4.97 -10.23
C TYR A 418 -15.67 5.22 -11.29
N SER A 419 -16.90 5.40 -10.86
CA SER A 419 -17.99 5.88 -11.70
C SER A 419 -18.23 7.36 -11.38
N PHE A 420 -17.75 8.22 -12.26
CA PHE A 420 -18.00 9.65 -12.19
C PHE A 420 -19.01 10.06 -13.26
#